data_c90c23831e760f61e5c221c4d2aff5a6
#
_entry.id   c90c23831e760f61e5c221c4d2aff5a6
#
_cell.length_a   1.000
_cell.length_b   1.000
_cell.length_c   1.000
_cell.angle_alpha   90.00
_cell.angle_beta   90.00
_cell.angle_gamma   90.00
#
_symmetry.space_group_name_H-M   'P 1'
#
loop_
_entity.id
_entity.type
_entity.pdbx_description
1 polymer ?
#
loop_
_entity_poly.entity_id
_entity_poly.type
_entity_poly.pdbx_seq_one_letter_code
_entity_poly.pdbx_strand_id
1 'polypeptide(L)'
;LFLSSGIIYSPDETMKRLLKTVILLRSKYSFGGYIHMKAIPGASEELIKIAGYYVDRMSVNLELPTNAALKKLAPAKTRDNILKPMRMIQNGIHSDVQRLKSSSVNVNRLSGEHTVNAYDDIFDTALSSDVYRLNNSDNSFFNHNNSLYSVAGKFSDTDNNSIAGYSNKRSFVPAGQSSQMIVGATDETDYHLVTIAESLYRQYDLKRVFYSAFVNVNMDESMPLQIDGKGVPLLREHRLYQADWLMRFYGFKASELLSEDKPNFNSLLDPKCDWAIRHLENFPVEINNADYSTLLRVPGIGVKSARRIISARKHTKLDFSDLKKIGVVLKRALYFITCDGHMMYNTRIDADYITNCIVD
;
A
#
# COMPACT_ATOMS: atom_id res chain seq x y z
N LEU A 1 -11.91 -10.98 -10.55
CA LEU A 1 -11.05 -11.47 -11.63
C LEU A 1 -9.66 -10.86 -11.49
N PHE A 2 -8.61 -11.68 -11.64
CA PHE A 2 -7.22 -11.22 -11.79
C PHE A 2 -6.76 -11.55 -13.22
N LEU A 3 -6.24 -10.54 -13.93
CA LEU A 3 -5.72 -10.67 -15.27
C LEU A 3 -4.22 -10.39 -15.30
N SER A 4 -3.46 -11.36 -15.74
CA SER A 4 -2.00 -11.29 -15.90
C SER A 4 -1.58 -12.08 -17.12
N SER A 5 -0.47 -11.69 -17.74
CA SER A 5 0.14 -12.42 -18.85
C SER A 5 1.66 -12.21 -18.84
N GLY A 6 2.40 -13.17 -19.38
CA GLY A 6 3.75 -12.93 -19.91
C GLY A 6 3.67 -12.09 -21.18
N ILE A 7 4.81 -11.55 -21.63
CA ILE A 7 4.87 -10.78 -22.88
C ILE A 7 4.75 -11.73 -24.07
N ILE A 8 3.73 -11.50 -24.91
CA ILE A 8 3.47 -12.22 -26.15
C ILE A 8 3.79 -11.27 -27.30
N TYR A 9 4.81 -11.55 -28.10
CA TYR A 9 5.34 -10.74 -29.21
C TYR A 9 5.89 -9.38 -28.77
N SER A 10 5.06 -8.50 -28.20
CA SER A 10 5.46 -7.19 -27.68
C SER A 10 4.63 -6.78 -26.47
N PRO A 11 5.12 -5.82 -25.64
CA PRO A 11 4.34 -5.27 -24.53
C PRO A 11 2.98 -4.73 -24.96
N ASP A 12 2.93 -3.99 -26.06
CA ASP A 12 1.70 -3.38 -26.58
C ASP A 12 0.69 -4.42 -27.08
N GLU A 13 1.16 -5.44 -27.80
CA GLU A 13 0.29 -6.50 -28.28
C GLU A 13 -0.31 -7.28 -27.09
N THR A 14 0.49 -7.56 -26.10
CA THR A 14 0.01 -8.22 -24.88
C THR A 14 -1.02 -7.36 -24.13
N MET A 15 -0.70 -6.06 -23.95
CA MET A 15 -1.60 -5.13 -23.29
C MET A 15 -2.92 -4.95 -24.05
N LYS A 16 -2.90 -4.92 -25.39
CA LYS A 16 -4.10 -4.89 -26.24
C LYS A 16 -4.99 -6.11 -26.04
N ARG A 17 -4.41 -7.30 -25.91
CA ARG A 17 -5.19 -8.54 -25.66
C ARG A 17 -5.85 -8.49 -24.29
N LEU A 18 -5.13 -8.08 -23.25
CA LEU A 18 -5.70 -7.88 -21.91
C LEU A 18 -6.83 -6.84 -21.94
N LEU A 19 -6.59 -5.71 -22.62
CA LEU A 19 -7.58 -4.64 -22.76
C LEU A 19 -8.85 -5.11 -23.49
N LYS A 20 -8.71 -5.82 -24.62
CA LYS A 20 -9.87 -6.42 -25.32
C LYS A 20 -10.68 -7.32 -24.40
N THR A 21 -10.02 -8.13 -23.60
CA THR A 21 -10.68 -9.01 -22.63
C THR A 21 -11.53 -8.22 -21.63
N VAL A 22 -10.98 -7.18 -21.00
CA VAL A 22 -11.75 -6.39 -20.02
C VAL A 22 -12.86 -5.56 -20.67
N ILE A 23 -12.65 -5.04 -21.88
CA ILE A 23 -13.70 -4.36 -22.65
C ILE A 23 -14.87 -5.34 -22.92
N LEU A 24 -14.60 -6.52 -23.44
CA LEU A 24 -15.64 -7.53 -23.68
C LEU A 24 -16.40 -7.89 -22.40
N LEU A 25 -15.69 -8.12 -21.30
CA LEU A 25 -16.32 -8.43 -20.01
C LEU A 25 -17.25 -7.30 -19.55
N ARG A 26 -16.83 -6.06 -19.63
CA ARG A 26 -17.59 -4.89 -19.18
C ARG A 26 -18.74 -4.53 -20.13
N SER A 27 -18.48 -4.51 -21.44
CA SER A 27 -19.47 -4.05 -22.44
C SER A 27 -20.43 -5.12 -22.91
N LYS A 28 -19.90 -6.30 -23.31
CA LYS A 28 -20.72 -7.37 -23.88
C LYS A 28 -21.36 -8.26 -22.81
N TYR A 29 -20.59 -8.60 -21.76
CA TYR A 29 -21.05 -9.54 -20.71
C TYR A 29 -21.54 -8.85 -19.45
N SER A 30 -21.54 -7.50 -19.40
CA SER A 30 -22.01 -6.69 -18.26
C SER A 30 -21.41 -7.14 -16.92
N PHE A 31 -20.15 -7.61 -16.93
CA PHE A 31 -19.48 -8.10 -15.74
C PHE A 31 -19.24 -6.97 -14.74
N GLY A 32 -20.03 -6.90 -13.66
CA GLY A 32 -19.96 -5.91 -12.59
C GLY A 32 -18.92 -6.21 -11.51
N GLY A 33 -18.29 -7.39 -11.53
CA GLY A 33 -17.35 -7.82 -10.49
C GLY A 33 -16.00 -7.08 -10.53
N TYR A 34 -15.24 -7.22 -9.46
CA TYR A 34 -13.90 -6.62 -9.32
C TYR A 34 -12.89 -7.20 -10.32
N ILE A 35 -12.17 -6.32 -11.01
CA ILE A 35 -11.09 -6.68 -11.94
C ILE A 35 -9.78 -6.04 -11.48
N HIS A 36 -8.78 -6.87 -11.19
CA HIS A 36 -7.40 -6.48 -10.99
C HIS A 36 -6.59 -6.90 -12.22
N MET A 37 -5.94 -5.96 -12.88
CA MET A 37 -5.11 -6.22 -14.05
C MET A 37 -3.65 -5.87 -13.79
N LYS A 38 -2.74 -6.75 -14.21
CA LYS A 38 -1.31 -6.47 -14.23
C LYS A 38 -0.98 -5.69 -15.49
N ALA A 39 -0.52 -4.44 -15.35
CA ALA A 39 -0.01 -3.66 -16.47
C ALA A 39 1.29 -4.28 -16.98
N ILE A 40 1.44 -4.33 -18.29
CA ILE A 40 2.63 -4.92 -18.93
C ILE A 40 3.74 -3.87 -18.94
N PRO A 41 4.92 -4.16 -18.35
CA PRO A 41 6.07 -3.27 -18.41
C PRO A 41 6.46 -2.95 -19.87
N GLY A 42 6.63 -1.67 -20.19
CA GLY A 42 6.94 -1.22 -21.53
C GLY A 42 5.75 -1.02 -22.47
N ALA A 43 4.51 -1.26 -22.01
CA ALA A 43 3.32 -0.93 -22.80
C ALA A 43 3.13 0.59 -22.91
N SER A 44 2.51 1.01 -24.04
CA SER A 44 2.25 2.42 -24.32
C SER A 44 1.29 3.06 -23.31
N GLU A 45 1.45 4.36 -23.12
CA GLU A 45 0.67 5.14 -22.16
C GLU A 45 -0.83 5.11 -22.46
N GLU A 46 -1.17 5.18 -23.76
CA GLU A 46 -2.56 5.15 -24.18
C GLU A 46 -3.27 3.85 -23.79
N LEU A 47 -2.61 2.71 -23.94
CA LEU A 47 -3.18 1.42 -23.57
C LEU A 47 -3.40 1.31 -22.06
N ILE A 48 -2.45 1.81 -21.26
CA ILE A 48 -2.55 1.85 -19.81
C ILE A 48 -3.69 2.79 -19.39
N LYS A 49 -3.79 3.96 -20.02
CA LYS A 49 -4.83 4.96 -19.74
C LYS A 49 -6.24 4.42 -20.05
N ILE A 50 -6.43 3.79 -21.21
CA ILE A 50 -7.72 3.18 -21.55
C ILE A 50 -8.07 2.08 -20.57
N ALA A 51 -7.13 1.17 -20.27
CA ALA A 51 -7.35 0.05 -19.37
C ALA A 51 -7.75 0.51 -17.96
N GLY A 52 -7.21 1.62 -17.47
CA GLY A 52 -7.52 2.15 -16.15
C GLY A 52 -9.00 2.48 -15.91
N TYR A 53 -9.77 2.77 -16.96
CA TYR A 53 -11.21 2.98 -16.85
C TYR A 53 -12.04 1.69 -16.83
N TYR A 54 -11.46 0.56 -17.24
CA TYR A 54 -12.17 -0.73 -17.29
C TYR A 54 -11.88 -1.64 -16.10
N VAL A 55 -10.81 -1.37 -15.36
CA VAL A 55 -10.39 -2.19 -14.21
C VAL A 55 -10.56 -1.46 -12.90
N ASP A 56 -10.66 -2.19 -11.79
CA ASP A 56 -10.76 -1.60 -10.46
C ASP A 56 -9.39 -1.32 -9.86
N ARG A 57 -8.43 -2.18 -10.12
CA ARG A 57 -7.05 -2.04 -9.68
C ARG A 57 -6.09 -2.37 -10.81
N MET A 58 -4.98 -1.66 -10.84
CA MET A 58 -3.86 -1.96 -11.70
C MET A 58 -2.60 -2.21 -10.88
N SER A 59 -1.77 -3.18 -11.27
CA SER A 59 -0.49 -3.42 -10.63
C SER A 59 0.65 -3.44 -11.63
N VAL A 60 1.79 -2.92 -11.18
CA VAL A 60 3.08 -3.06 -11.85
C VAL A 60 4.03 -3.67 -10.84
N ASN A 61 4.48 -4.88 -11.08
CA ASN A 61 5.35 -5.56 -10.12
C ASN A 61 6.78 -5.05 -10.22
N LEU A 62 7.34 -4.67 -9.08
CA LEU A 62 8.76 -4.32 -8.97
C LEU A 62 9.65 -5.55 -9.14
N GLU A 63 9.15 -6.71 -8.72
CA GLU A 63 9.77 -8.03 -8.66
C GLU A 63 10.94 -8.06 -7.67
N LEU A 64 12.04 -7.38 -7.98
CA LEU A 64 13.26 -7.40 -7.17
C LEU A 64 13.62 -5.99 -6.70
N PRO A 65 14.12 -5.85 -5.47
CA PRO A 65 14.34 -4.54 -4.86
C PRO A 65 15.52 -3.77 -5.46
N THR A 66 16.54 -4.45 -6.00
CA THR A 66 17.76 -3.80 -6.51
C THR A 66 17.93 -3.96 -8.02
N ASN A 67 18.67 -3.02 -8.65
CA ASN A 67 19.03 -3.13 -10.07
C ASN A 67 19.95 -4.32 -10.35
N ALA A 68 20.82 -4.67 -9.42
CA ALA A 68 21.70 -5.83 -9.53
C ALA A 68 20.90 -7.13 -9.56
N ALA A 69 19.94 -7.26 -8.66
CA ALA A 69 19.01 -8.38 -8.62
C ALA A 69 18.17 -8.50 -9.90
N LEU A 70 17.62 -7.37 -10.40
CA LEU A 70 16.87 -7.33 -11.66
C LEU A 70 17.73 -7.80 -12.84
N LYS A 71 18.97 -7.31 -12.97
CA LYS A 71 19.87 -7.72 -14.06
C LYS A 71 20.20 -9.21 -14.00
N LYS A 72 20.35 -9.76 -12.78
CA LYS A 72 20.68 -11.19 -12.57
C LYS A 72 19.50 -12.11 -12.86
N LEU A 73 18.30 -11.78 -12.35
CA LEU A 73 17.16 -12.70 -12.31
C LEU A 73 16.03 -12.35 -13.27
N ALA A 74 15.96 -11.11 -13.73
CA ALA A 74 14.93 -10.62 -14.64
C ALA A 74 15.51 -9.64 -15.68
N PRO A 75 16.50 -10.04 -16.49
CA PRO A 75 17.28 -9.14 -17.37
C PRO A 75 16.42 -8.38 -18.41
N ALA A 76 15.25 -8.90 -18.75
CA ALA A 76 14.29 -8.22 -19.61
C ALA A 76 13.56 -7.06 -18.96
N LYS A 77 13.71 -6.87 -17.64
CA LYS A 77 13.08 -5.80 -16.86
C LYS A 77 14.11 -4.75 -16.44
N THR A 78 13.78 -3.49 -16.66
CA THR A 78 14.57 -2.35 -16.16
C THR A 78 13.74 -1.54 -15.18
N ARG A 79 14.38 -0.80 -14.29
CA ARG A 79 13.70 0.13 -13.38
C ARG A 79 12.77 1.08 -14.11
N ASP A 80 13.23 1.66 -15.21
CA ASP A 80 12.46 2.62 -15.99
C ASP A 80 11.19 1.98 -16.57
N ASN A 81 11.30 0.76 -17.12
CA ASN A 81 10.16 0.04 -17.65
C ASN A 81 9.12 -0.34 -16.59
N ILE A 82 9.51 -0.38 -15.30
CA ILE A 82 8.62 -0.65 -14.17
C ILE A 82 8.06 0.66 -13.60
N LEU A 83 8.91 1.65 -13.34
CA LEU A 83 8.52 2.88 -12.66
C LEU A 83 7.72 3.83 -13.56
N LYS A 84 8.00 3.84 -14.88
CA LYS A 84 7.24 4.67 -15.84
C LYS A 84 5.75 4.33 -15.86
N PRO A 85 5.31 3.06 -16.01
CA PRO A 85 3.90 2.71 -15.89
C PRO A 85 3.29 3.06 -14.52
N MET A 86 4.02 2.91 -13.41
CA MET A 86 3.53 3.32 -12.08
C MET A 86 3.21 4.82 -12.05
N ARG A 87 4.08 5.65 -12.63
CA ARG A 87 3.86 7.11 -12.74
C ARG A 87 2.67 7.44 -13.62
N MET A 88 2.51 6.75 -14.75
CA MET A 88 1.36 6.92 -15.64
C MET A 88 0.03 6.61 -14.91
N ILE A 89 -0.01 5.52 -14.14
CA ILE A 89 -1.20 5.16 -13.36
C ILE A 89 -1.47 6.22 -12.27
N GLN A 90 -0.45 6.68 -11.56
CA GLN A 90 -0.57 7.74 -10.57
C GLN A 90 -1.16 9.02 -11.18
N ASN A 91 -0.60 9.48 -12.29
CA ASN A 91 -1.08 10.67 -13.01
C ASN A 91 -2.55 10.50 -13.45
N GLY A 92 -2.92 9.30 -13.93
CA GLY A 92 -4.30 8.99 -14.28
C GLY A 92 -5.26 9.10 -13.09
N ILE A 93 -4.87 8.59 -11.92
CA ILE A 93 -5.66 8.70 -10.68
C ILE A 93 -5.82 10.17 -10.27
N HIS A 94 -4.73 10.95 -10.26
CA HIS A 94 -4.78 12.36 -9.86
C HIS A 94 -5.66 13.19 -10.79
N SER A 95 -5.55 12.98 -12.10
CA SER A 95 -6.36 13.68 -13.10
C SER A 95 -7.84 13.35 -12.98
N ASP A 96 -8.17 12.10 -12.68
CA ASP A 96 -9.56 11.69 -12.49
C ASP A 96 -10.16 12.30 -11.22
N VAL A 97 -9.41 12.38 -10.13
CA VAL A 97 -9.83 13.07 -8.89
C VAL A 97 -10.10 14.55 -9.16
N GLN A 98 -9.24 15.23 -9.93
CA GLN A 98 -9.46 16.64 -10.31
C GLN A 98 -10.71 16.80 -11.18
N ARG A 99 -10.91 15.90 -12.16
CA ARG A 99 -12.12 15.88 -13.00
C ARG A 99 -13.39 15.74 -12.17
N LEU A 100 -13.42 14.83 -11.21
CA LEU A 100 -14.59 14.60 -10.35
C LEU A 100 -14.85 15.80 -9.43
N LYS A 101 -13.81 16.42 -8.85
CA LYS A 101 -13.94 17.63 -8.04
C LYS A 101 -14.51 18.80 -8.86
N SER A 102 -14.05 19.03 -10.08
CA SER A 102 -14.58 20.08 -10.95
C SER A 102 -16.03 19.84 -11.37
N SER A 103 -16.42 18.60 -11.58
CA SER A 103 -17.81 18.22 -11.90
C SER A 103 -18.75 18.42 -10.70
N SER A 104 -18.31 18.08 -9.47
CA SER A 104 -19.11 18.27 -8.25
C SER A 104 -19.33 19.75 -7.90
N VAL A 105 -18.35 20.62 -8.15
CA VAL A 105 -18.48 22.07 -7.99
C VAL A 105 -19.54 22.63 -8.93
N ASN A 106 -19.68 22.14 -10.14
CA ASN A 106 -20.72 22.57 -11.08
C ASN A 106 -22.13 22.08 -10.68
N VAL A 107 -22.24 20.90 -10.07
CA VAL A 107 -23.53 20.37 -9.56
C VAL A 107 -24.00 21.15 -8.32
N ASN A 108 -23.09 21.51 -7.41
CA ASN A 108 -23.43 22.28 -6.20
C ASN A 108 -23.81 23.75 -6.48
N ARG A 109 -23.51 24.28 -7.67
CA ARG A 109 -24.05 25.60 -8.11
C ARG A 109 -25.49 25.52 -8.57
N LEU A 110 -26.00 24.33 -8.86
CA LEU A 110 -27.39 24.13 -9.35
C LEU A 110 -28.32 23.52 -8.29
N SER A 111 -27.82 22.95 -7.22
CA SER A 111 -28.60 22.42 -6.10
C SER A 111 -28.06 22.98 -4.79
N GLY A 112 -28.82 23.93 -4.22
CA GLY A 112 -28.49 24.60 -2.96
C GLY A 112 -28.75 23.75 -1.72
N GLU A 113 -28.18 22.51 -1.63
CA GLU A 113 -28.28 21.71 -0.42
C GLU A 113 -26.93 21.04 -0.12
N HIS A 114 -26.42 21.30 1.09
CA HIS A 114 -25.24 20.68 1.69
C HIS A 114 -25.56 19.28 2.18
N THR A 115 -24.99 18.26 1.54
CA THR A 115 -24.81 16.94 2.16
C THR A 115 -23.33 16.66 2.31
N VAL A 116 -22.84 16.77 3.54
CA VAL A 116 -21.48 16.42 3.93
C VAL A 116 -21.40 14.90 4.09
N ASN A 117 -20.67 14.22 3.21
CA ASN A 117 -20.41 12.79 3.34
C ASN A 117 -19.23 12.54 4.30
N ALA A 118 -19.49 11.82 5.37
CA ALA A 118 -18.56 11.48 6.47
C ALA A 118 -17.31 10.64 6.09
N TYR A 119 -17.05 10.44 4.80
CA TYR A 119 -15.86 9.72 4.29
C TYR A 119 -14.72 10.66 3.86
N ASP A 120 -14.98 11.94 3.64
CA ASP A 120 -13.98 12.91 3.14
C ASP A 120 -13.06 13.46 4.24
N ASP A 121 -13.50 13.48 5.51
CA ASP A 121 -12.72 14.01 6.65
C ASP A 121 -11.50 13.15 7.03
N ILE A 122 -11.40 11.91 6.55
CA ILE A 122 -10.28 11.01 6.89
C ILE A 122 -9.10 11.20 5.92
N PHE A 123 -9.33 11.73 4.71
CA PHE A 123 -8.30 11.94 3.69
C PHE A 123 -7.65 13.32 3.76
N ASP A 124 -8.36 14.35 4.16
CA ASP A 124 -7.87 15.75 4.14
C ASP A 124 -6.90 16.06 5.28
N THR A 125 -6.94 15.35 6.41
CA THR A 125 -6.04 15.59 7.55
C THR A 125 -4.63 15.00 7.34
N ALA A 126 -4.46 14.06 6.42
CA ALA A 126 -3.17 13.42 6.14
C ALA A 126 -2.42 14.06 4.96
N LEU A 127 -3.05 14.96 4.20
CA LEU A 127 -2.48 15.56 2.98
C LEU A 127 -2.20 17.06 3.09
N SER A 128 -2.43 17.71 4.24
CA SER A 128 -2.41 19.17 4.35
C SER A 128 -1.08 19.81 4.75
N SER A 129 0.03 19.09 4.84
CA SER A 129 1.34 19.72 5.01
C SER A 129 2.40 19.04 4.17
N ASP A 130 2.95 19.74 3.19
CA ASP A 130 4.23 19.52 2.49
C ASP A 130 4.30 18.88 1.10
N VAL A 131 3.18 18.55 0.41
CA VAL A 131 3.31 17.99 -0.96
C VAL A 131 3.01 19.00 -2.10
N TYR A 132 2.63 20.24 -1.82
CA TYR A 132 2.25 21.25 -2.84
C TYR A 132 3.41 22.09 -3.40
N ARG A 133 4.67 21.67 -3.29
CA ARG A 133 5.79 22.39 -3.90
C ARG A 133 6.69 21.50 -4.74
N LEU A 134 6.17 20.95 -5.84
CA LEU A 134 7.01 20.51 -6.97
C LEU A 134 6.25 20.70 -8.29
N ASN A 135 6.59 21.82 -8.92
CA ASN A 135 6.55 22.13 -10.36
C ASN A 135 5.25 21.96 -11.15
N ASN A 136 4.47 23.06 -11.18
CA ASN A 136 3.63 23.45 -12.31
C ASN A 136 4.49 23.79 -13.54
N SER A 137 4.92 22.84 -14.34
CA SER A 137 5.52 23.13 -15.64
C SER A 137 5.13 22.24 -16.79
N ASP A 138 4.20 21.29 -16.62
CA ASP A 138 3.73 20.47 -17.73
C ASP A 138 2.20 20.32 -17.76
N ASN A 139 1.48 21.47 -17.83
CA ASN A 139 0.03 21.48 -18.04
C ASN A 139 -0.40 21.30 -19.51
N SER A 140 0.51 20.90 -20.41
CA SER A 140 0.18 20.69 -21.84
C SER A 140 -0.45 19.33 -22.16
N PHE A 141 -0.53 18.41 -21.18
CA PHE A 141 -0.97 17.02 -21.44
C PHE A 141 -2.48 16.77 -21.48
N PHE A 142 -3.31 17.72 -21.09
CA PHE A 142 -4.75 17.46 -20.86
C PHE A 142 -5.75 18.03 -21.88
N ASN A 143 -5.29 18.62 -22.97
CA ASN A 143 -6.19 19.22 -23.98
C ASN A 143 -6.41 18.34 -25.23
N HIS A 144 -6.43 17.00 -25.11
CA HIS A 144 -6.69 16.15 -26.27
C HIS A 144 -7.73 15.08 -25.98
N ASN A 145 -9.01 15.44 -26.02
CA ASN A 145 -10.10 14.50 -26.30
C ASN A 145 -9.90 13.74 -27.63
N ASN A 146 -9.01 14.21 -28.50
CA ASN A 146 -8.68 13.61 -29.79
C ASN A 146 -7.69 12.41 -29.70
N SER A 147 -6.93 12.24 -28.62
CA SER A 147 -5.94 11.15 -28.54
C SER A 147 -6.59 9.77 -28.28
N LEU A 148 -7.73 9.74 -27.60
CA LEU A 148 -8.48 8.48 -27.41
C LEU A 148 -8.99 7.90 -28.75
N TYR A 149 -9.34 8.77 -29.71
CA TYR A 149 -9.81 8.35 -31.04
C TYR A 149 -8.70 7.82 -31.94
N SER A 150 -7.46 8.28 -31.80
CA SER A 150 -6.35 7.86 -32.68
C SER A 150 -5.87 6.43 -32.37
N VAL A 151 -5.94 6.00 -31.13
CA VAL A 151 -5.63 4.61 -30.72
C VAL A 151 -6.83 3.70 -30.98
N ALA A 152 -8.03 4.24 -30.84
CA ALA A 152 -9.28 3.57 -31.12
C ALA A 152 -9.41 3.16 -32.62
N GLY A 153 -8.78 3.86 -33.56
CA GLY A 153 -8.71 3.43 -34.99
C GLY A 153 -8.07 2.05 -35.24
N LYS A 154 -7.53 1.41 -34.19
CA LYS A 154 -7.04 0.01 -34.21
C LYS A 154 -8.04 -1.00 -33.63
N PHE A 155 -9.18 -0.53 -33.15
CA PHE A 155 -10.33 -1.33 -32.72
C PHE A 155 -11.50 -1.09 -33.69
N SER A 156 -12.48 -2.00 -33.74
CA SER A 156 -13.65 -1.81 -34.57
C SER A 156 -14.46 -0.57 -34.16
N ASP A 157 -15.24 0.04 -35.06
CA ASP A 157 -16.04 1.24 -34.78
C ASP A 157 -17.04 1.06 -33.63
N THR A 158 -17.51 -0.16 -33.42
CA THR A 158 -18.36 -0.53 -32.27
C THR A 158 -17.62 -0.48 -30.93
N ASP A 159 -16.31 -0.82 -30.92
CA ASP A 159 -15.49 -0.75 -29.72
C ASP A 159 -15.17 0.69 -29.34
N ASN A 160 -15.01 1.58 -30.33
CA ASN A 160 -14.68 3.00 -30.11
C ASN A 160 -15.77 3.78 -29.38
N ASN A 161 -17.03 3.58 -29.76
CA ASN A 161 -18.18 4.19 -29.09
C ASN A 161 -18.37 3.66 -27.65
N SER A 162 -18.05 2.40 -27.43
CA SER A 162 -18.08 1.77 -26.09
C SER A 162 -16.99 2.34 -25.18
N ILE A 163 -15.80 2.57 -25.71
CA ILE A 163 -14.65 3.14 -24.93
C ILE A 163 -14.97 4.55 -24.45
N ALA A 164 -15.44 5.45 -25.32
CA ALA A 164 -15.76 6.82 -24.97
C ALA A 164 -16.91 6.91 -23.95
N GLY A 165 -17.98 6.14 -24.14
CA GLY A 165 -19.13 6.12 -23.23
C GLY A 165 -18.81 5.56 -21.85
N TYR A 166 -17.92 4.59 -21.76
CA TYR A 166 -17.55 3.94 -20.50
C TYR A 166 -16.60 4.81 -19.66
N SER A 167 -15.60 5.44 -20.30
CA SER A 167 -14.63 6.30 -19.60
C SER A 167 -15.26 7.52 -18.94
N ASN A 168 -16.38 8.02 -19.48
CA ASN A 168 -17.09 9.17 -18.90
C ASN A 168 -17.91 8.83 -17.63
N LYS A 169 -18.21 7.55 -17.40
CA LYS A 169 -19.08 7.09 -16.32
C LYS A 169 -18.33 6.45 -15.15
N ARG A 170 -17.05 6.16 -15.29
CA ARG A 170 -16.29 5.41 -14.30
C ARG A 170 -15.01 6.14 -13.90
N SER A 171 -14.64 6.01 -12.62
CA SER A 171 -13.37 6.50 -12.10
C SER A 171 -12.21 5.66 -12.60
N PHE A 172 -11.06 6.30 -12.82
CA PHE A 172 -9.82 5.65 -13.22
C PHE A 172 -9.26 4.83 -12.04
N VAL A 173 -9.10 3.52 -12.22
CA VAL A 173 -8.56 2.57 -11.20
C VAL A 173 -9.05 2.87 -9.79
N PRO A 174 -10.34 2.80 -9.49
CA PRO A 174 -10.92 3.29 -8.21
C PRO A 174 -10.33 2.60 -6.96
N ALA A 175 -9.79 1.40 -7.08
CA ALA A 175 -9.08 0.71 -5.99
C ALA A 175 -7.56 0.99 -5.98
N GLY A 176 -7.09 1.92 -6.85
CA GLY A 176 -5.70 2.38 -6.91
C GLY A 176 -4.73 1.36 -7.50
N GLN A 177 -3.44 1.66 -7.35
CA GLN A 177 -2.37 0.79 -7.84
C GLN A 177 -1.70 -0.01 -6.72
N SER A 178 -1.05 -1.11 -7.12
CA SER A 178 -0.26 -1.96 -6.22
C SER A 178 1.01 -2.48 -6.92
N SER A 179 1.93 -3.01 -6.12
CA SER A 179 3.16 -3.66 -6.61
C SER A 179 3.40 -4.96 -5.86
N GLN A 180 4.39 -5.74 -6.31
CA GLN A 180 4.84 -6.96 -5.65
C GLN A 180 6.36 -7.02 -5.69
N MET A 181 6.95 -7.52 -4.60
CA MET A 181 8.37 -7.84 -4.48
C MET A 181 8.55 -9.31 -4.10
N ILE A 182 9.58 -9.94 -4.67
CA ILE A 182 10.01 -11.29 -4.32
C ILE A 182 10.99 -11.16 -3.15
N VAL A 183 10.82 -11.99 -2.14
CA VAL A 183 11.61 -11.98 -0.90
C VAL A 183 12.52 -13.19 -0.87
N GLY A 184 13.81 -12.97 -0.65
CA GLY A 184 14.80 -14.05 -0.46
C GLY A 184 15.29 -14.70 -1.74
N ALA A 185 15.07 -14.09 -2.91
CA ALA A 185 15.69 -14.50 -4.17
C ALA A 185 17.14 -14.00 -4.30
N THR A 186 17.50 -12.99 -3.54
CA THR A 186 18.81 -12.34 -3.51
C THR A 186 19.10 -11.88 -2.07
N ASP A 187 20.28 -11.31 -1.83
CA ASP A 187 20.80 -11.00 -0.49
C ASP A 187 20.19 -9.74 0.15
N GLU A 188 19.07 -9.25 -0.39
CA GLU A 188 18.42 -8.08 0.19
C GLU A 188 17.86 -8.35 1.59
N THR A 189 18.14 -7.40 2.48
CA THR A 189 17.65 -7.40 3.85
C THR A 189 16.19 -6.91 3.92
N ASP A 190 15.52 -7.15 5.04
CA ASP A 190 14.17 -6.63 5.29
C ASP A 190 14.17 -5.10 5.28
N TYR A 191 15.26 -4.46 5.74
CA TYR A 191 15.42 -3.00 5.70
C TYR A 191 15.37 -2.45 4.26
N HIS A 192 16.05 -3.10 3.32
CA HIS A 192 15.96 -2.73 1.90
C HIS A 192 14.51 -2.85 1.39
N LEU A 193 13.82 -3.94 1.71
CA LEU A 193 12.45 -4.19 1.26
C LEU A 193 11.45 -3.15 1.80
N VAL A 194 11.51 -2.85 3.11
CA VAL A 194 10.57 -1.88 3.71
C VAL A 194 10.89 -0.43 3.30
N THR A 195 12.17 -0.08 3.11
CA THR A 195 12.58 1.25 2.62
C THR A 195 12.09 1.50 1.19
N ILE A 196 12.18 0.49 0.33
CA ILE A 196 11.66 0.57 -1.04
C ILE A 196 10.13 0.64 -1.02
N ALA A 197 9.45 -0.16 -0.19
CA ALA A 197 8.01 -0.10 -0.05
C ALA A 197 7.54 1.29 0.41
N GLU A 198 8.20 1.88 1.41
CA GLU A 198 7.92 3.26 1.86
C GLU A 198 8.07 4.27 0.72
N SER A 199 9.16 4.16 -0.06
CA SER A 199 9.40 5.02 -1.23
C SER A 199 8.30 4.88 -2.28
N LEU A 200 7.83 3.66 -2.55
CA LEU A 200 6.74 3.40 -3.48
C LEU A 200 5.42 4.01 -3.00
N TYR A 201 5.12 3.92 -1.71
CA TYR A 201 3.93 4.57 -1.12
C TYR A 201 3.99 6.09 -1.26
N ARG A 202 5.14 6.71 -0.95
CA ARG A 202 5.30 8.16 -0.97
C ARG A 202 5.39 8.76 -2.37
N GLN A 203 6.07 8.08 -3.30
CA GLN A 203 6.37 8.63 -4.62
C GLN A 203 5.35 8.25 -5.70
N TYR A 204 4.64 7.14 -5.53
CA TYR A 204 3.73 6.59 -6.54
C TYR A 204 2.30 6.34 -6.01
N ASP A 205 1.99 6.74 -4.77
CA ASP A 205 0.68 6.58 -4.13
C ASP A 205 0.13 5.16 -4.17
N LEU A 206 1.02 4.17 -4.08
CA LEU A 206 0.59 2.79 -4.04
C LEU A 206 -0.36 2.52 -2.86
N LYS A 207 -1.38 1.71 -3.09
CA LYS A 207 -2.29 1.27 -2.02
C LYS A 207 -1.76 0.04 -1.29
N ARG A 208 -0.90 -0.76 -1.93
CA ARG A 208 -0.33 -1.96 -1.33
C ARG A 208 0.91 -2.43 -2.09
N VAL A 209 1.89 -2.91 -1.34
CA VAL A 209 2.97 -3.75 -1.83
C VAL A 209 2.73 -5.17 -1.32
N PHE A 210 2.83 -6.15 -2.22
CA PHE A 210 2.76 -7.57 -1.88
C PHE A 210 4.17 -8.12 -1.76
N TYR A 211 4.37 -9.01 -0.79
CA TYR A 211 5.62 -9.74 -0.59
C TYR A 211 5.36 -11.20 -0.94
N SER A 212 6.22 -11.79 -1.73
CA SER A 212 6.11 -13.18 -2.16
C SER A 212 7.43 -13.89 -1.89
N ALA A 213 7.41 -14.90 -1.06
CA ALA A 213 8.58 -15.70 -0.77
C ALA A 213 9.09 -16.37 -2.06
N PHE A 214 10.41 -16.33 -2.27
CA PHE A 214 11.05 -17.03 -3.37
C PHE A 214 11.01 -18.53 -3.14
N VAL A 215 10.65 -19.27 -4.20
CA VAL A 215 10.69 -20.74 -4.22
C VAL A 215 11.54 -21.18 -5.41
N ASN A 216 12.64 -21.88 -5.15
CA ASN A 216 13.52 -22.44 -6.18
C ASN A 216 12.92 -23.72 -6.77
N VAL A 217 11.97 -23.58 -7.68
CA VAL A 217 11.22 -24.70 -8.27
C VAL A 217 12.13 -25.58 -9.16
N ASN A 218 13.08 -24.96 -9.85
CA ASN A 218 13.94 -25.64 -10.83
C ASN A 218 15.20 -26.25 -10.21
N MET A 219 15.39 -26.11 -8.87
CA MET A 219 16.59 -26.55 -8.16
C MET A 219 17.89 -25.97 -8.78
N ASP A 220 17.83 -24.73 -9.29
CA ASP A 220 18.97 -24.05 -9.87
C ASP A 220 20.00 -23.72 -8.79
N GLU A 221 21.21 -24.29 -8.91
CA GLU A 221 22.31 -24.12 -7.96
C GLU A 221 22.85 -22.67 -7.89
N SER A 222 22.62 -21.87 -8.94
CA SER A 222 23.00 -20.46 -8.96
C SER A 222 22.08 -19.55 -8.12
N MET A 223 20.94 -20.09 -7.70
CA MET A 223 19.94 -19.42 -6.85
C MET A 223 20.20 -19.75 -5.38
N PRO A 224 19.73 -18.88 -4.45
CA PRO A 224 19.85 -19.17 -3.03
C PRO A 224 19.29 -20.54 -2.70
N LEU A 225 20.16 -21.39 -2.11
CA LEU A 225 19.74 -22.69 -1.61
C LEU A 225 18.71 -22.49 -0.51
N GLN A 226 17.62 -23.21 -0.60
CA GLN A 226 16.66 -23.29 0.48
C GLN A 226 17.34 -23.98 1.67
N ILE A 227 17.55 -23.26 2.77
CA ILE A 227 18.07 -23.85 3.99
C ILE A 227 17.09 -24.95 4.41
N ASP A 228 17.57 -26.17 4.49
CA ASP A 228 16.79 -27.39 4.80
C ASP A 228 15.63 -27.71 3.83
N GLY A 229 15.70 -27.27 2.57
CA GLY A 229 14.65 -27.52 1.59
C GLY A 229 13.34 -26.78 1.84
N LYS A 230 13.27 -25.84 2.80
CA LYS A 230 12.04 -25.19 3.25
C LYS A 230 11.79 -23.79 2.66
N GLY A 231 12.69 -23.27 1.83
CA GLY A 231 12.55 -21.93 1.23
C GLY A 231 12.65 -20.77 2.25
N VAL A 232 12.16 -19.60 1.84
CA VAL A 232 12.13 -18.43 2.71
C VAL A 232 11.11 -18.70 3.84
N PRO A 233 11.49 -18.49 5.11
CA PRO A 233 10.56 -18.71 6.22
C PRO A 233 9.30 -17.88 6.07
N LEU A 234 8.14 -18.48 6.17
CA LEU A 234 6.84 -17.80 6.12
C LEU A 234 6.74 -16.67 7.16
N LEU A 235 7.42 -16.82 8.28
CA LEU A 235 7.50 -15.81 9.33
C LEU A 235 8.12 -14.50 8.82
N ARG A 236 9.13 -14.54 7.92
CA ARG A 236 9.75 -13.36 7.33
C ARG A 236 8.74 -12.57 6.49
N GLU A 237 7.96 -13.27 5.68
CA GLU A 237 6.87 -12.65 4.90
C GLU A 237 5.82 -12.01 5.83
N HIS A 238 5.42 -12.71 6.90
CA HIS A 238 4.50 -12.16 7.89
C HIS A 238 5.04 -10.90 8.58
N ARG A 239 6.33 -10.85 8.94
CA ARG A 239 6.95 -9.66 9.53
C ARG A 239 6.95 -8.47 8.57
N LEU A 240 7.25 -8.71 7.29
CA LEU A 240 7.16 -7.68 6.25
C LEU A 240 5.74 -7.13 6.11
N TYR A 241 4.71 -7.97 6.11
CA TYR A 241 3.31 -7.51 6.09
C TYR A 241 2.92 -6.75 7.36
N GLN A 242 3.41 -7.16 8.53
CA GLN A 242 3.20 -6.42 9.78
C GLN A 242 3.85 -5.04 9.73
N ALA A 243 5.09 -4.93 9.25
CA ALA A 243 5.79 -3.67 9.06
C ALA A 243 5.09 -2.77 8.02
N ASP A 244 4.68 -3.33 6.90
CA ASP A 244 3.88 -2.63 5.89
C ASP A 244 2.60 -2.01 6.49
N TRP A 245 1.92 -2.76 7.36
CA TRP A 245 0.74 -2.28 8.07
C TRP A 245 1.08 -1.12 9.02
N LEU A 246 2.19 -1.20 9.75
CA LEU A 246 2.66 -0.14 10.64
C LEU A 246 3.00 1.14 9.87
N MET A 247 3.67 1.03 8.73
CA MET A 247 4.00 2.20 7.89
C MET A 247 2.75 2.87 7.34
N ARG A 248 1.78 2.10 6.83
CA ARG A 248 0.59 2.67 6.17
C ARG A 248 -0.47 3.23 7.12
N PHE A 249 -0.61 2.67 8.31
CA PHE A 249 -1.74 2.99 9.19
C PHE A 249 -1.36 3.51 10.57
N TYR A 250 -0.10 3.35 11.00
CA TYR A 250 0.36 3.75 12.32
C TYR A 250 1.40 4.88 12.26
N GLY A 251 1.78 5.34 11.07
CA GLY A 251 2.73 6.41 10.88
C GLY A 251 4.18 6.06 11.23
N PHE A 252 4.54 4.76 11.20
CA PHE A 252 5.94 4.36 11.32
C PHE A 252 6.68 4.62 10.01
N LYS A 253 7.96 4.97 10.13
CA LYS A 253 8.90 5.01 9.00
C LYS A 253 9.71 3.72 8.94
N ALA A 254 10.18 3.36 7.76
CA ALA A 254 11.06 2.19 7.59
C ALA A 254 12.30 2.29 8.50
N SER A 255 12.91 3.50 8.61
CA SER A 255 14.07 3.78 9.43
C SER A 255 13.83 3.70 10.96
N GLU A 256 12.58 3.74 11.42
CA GLU A 256 12.23 3.50 12.82
C GLU A 256 12.15 2.00 13.12
N LEU A 257 11.70 1.21 12.15
CA LEU A 257 11.52 -0.23 12.31
C LEU A 257 12.84 -1.00 12.20
N LEU A 258 13.66 -0.63 11.23
CA LEU A 258 14.94 -1.29 10.93
C LEU A 258 16.02 -0.26 10.58
N SER A 259 17.29 -0.68 10.62
CA SER A 259 18.46 0.12 10.26
C SER A 259 19.51 -0.75 9.56
N GLU A 260 20.61 -0.15 9.11
CA GLU A 260 21.75 -0.90 8.55
C GLU A 260 22.38 -1.85 9.58
N ASP A 261 22.45 -1.43 10.86
CA ASP A 261 22.97 -2.24 11.95
C ASP A 261 22.01 -3.37 12.37
N LYS A 262 20.71 -3.17 12.17
CA LYS A 262 19.67 -4.16 12.43
C LYS A 262 18.78 -4.33 11.20
N PRO A 263 19.29 -5.02 10.17
CA PRO A 263 18.65 -5.00 8.85
C PRO A 263 17.47 -5.98 8.70
N ASN A 264 17.27 -6.91 9.62
CA ASN A 264 16.21 -7.91 9.54
C ASN A 264 15.29 -7.91 10.75
N PHE A 265 14.03 -8.29 10.56
CA PHE A 265 13.05 -8.38 11.63
C PHE A 265 13.37 -9.49 12.62
N ASN A 266 12.94 -9.26 13.87
CA ASN A 266 13.06 -10.23 14.93
C ASN A 266 12.18 -11.47 14.65
N SER A 267 12.72 -12.65 14.86
CA SER A 267 12.00 -13.93 14.69
C SER A 267 10.97 -14.16 15.82
N LEU A 268 11.25 -13.71 17.05
CA LEU A 268 10.42 -13.95 18.22
C LEU A 268 9.33 -12.86 18.36
N LEU A 269 9.70 -11.59 18.21
CA LEU A 269 8.83 -10.44 18.42
C LEU A 269 8.22 -9.92 17.12
N ASP A 270 7.00 -9.42 17.16
CA ASP A 270 6.45 -8.65 16.06
C ASP A 270 7.14 -7.27 15.94
N PRO A 271 7.14 -6.63 14.75
CA PRO A 271 7.89 -5.39 14.51
C PRO A 271 7.54 -4.25 15.48
N LYS A 272 6.30 -4.17 15.96
CA LYS A 272 5.87 -3.13 16.90
C LYS A 272 6.37 -3.39 18.31
N CYS A 273 6.33 -4.63 18.77
CA CYS A 273 6.88 -5.03 20.05
C CYS A 273 8.42 -4.87 20.05
N ASP A 274 9.08 -5.31 18.99
CA ASP A 274 10.54 -5.15 18.83
C ASP A 274 10.96 -3.67 18.85
N TRP A 275 10.20 -2.80 18.18
CA TRP A 275 10.43 -1.36 18.22
C TRP A 275 10.27 -0.80 19.65
N ALA A 276 9.18 -1.16 20.34
CA ALA A 276 8.89 -0.64 21.67
C ALA A 276 9.95 -1.07 22.69
N ILE A 277 10.44 -2.30 22.61
CA ILE A 277 11.51 -2.81 23.50
C ILE A 277 12.84 -2.08 23.25
N ARG A 278 13.12 -1.70 22.00
CA ARG A 278 14.31 -0.89 21.67
C ARG A 278 14.18 0.58 22.06
N HIS A 279 12.99 1.02 22.42
CA HIS A 279 12.68 2.43 22.75
C HIS A 279 11.96 2.52 24.09
N LEU A 280 12.46 1.78 25.10
CA LEU A 280 11.87 1.77 26.45
C LEU A 280 11.88 3.14 27.13
N GLU A 281 12.74 4.07 26.69
CA GLU A 281 12.76 5.46 27.11
C GLU A 281 11.45 6.21 26.84
N ASN A 282 10.63 5.75 25.91
CA ASN A 282 9.31 6.32 25.60
C ASN A 282 8.18 5.73 26.44
N PHE A 283 8.49 4.78 27.33
CA PHE A 283 7.49 4.02 28.11
C PHE A 283 7.76 4.10 29.61
N PRO A 284 6.73 3.94 30.45
CA PRO A 284 5.32 3.67 30.09
C PRO A 284 4.57 4.91 29.62
N VAL A 285 3.53 4.69 28.80
CA VAL A 285 2.65 5.73 28.26
C VAL A 285 1.40 5.83 29.13
N GLU A 286 1.05 7.04 29.60
CA GLU A 286 -0.19 7.29 30.33
C GLU A 286 -1.38 7.36 29.37
N ILE A 287 -2.28 6.38 29.48
CA ILE A 287 -3.41 6.20 28.55
C ILE A 287 -4.39 7.38 28.56
N ASN A 288 -4.58 7.97 29.73
CA ASN A 288 -5.54 9.06 29.89
C ASN A 288 -5.05 10.40 29.29
N ASN A 289 -3.76 10.54 29.01
CA ASN A 289 -3.17 11.80 28.52
C ASN A 289 -2.53 11.69 27.11
N ALA A 290 -2.04 10.50 26.73
CA ALA A 290 -1.28 10.31 25.51
C ALA A 290 -2.06 10.72 24.26
N ASP A 291 -1.39 11.33 23.28
CA ASP A 291 -1.99 11.63 21.99
C ASP A 291 -2.21 10.38 21.12
N TYR A 292 -2.90 10.55 20.00
CA TYR A 292 -3.23 9.44 19.10
C TYR A 292 -1.99 8.75 18.56
N SER A 293 -0.98 9.51 18.17
CA SER A 293 0.25 8.99 17.57
C SER A 293 1.05 8.16 18.60
N THR A 294 1.14 8.64 19.82
CA THR A 294 1.79 7.94 20.93
C THR A 294 1.03 6.64 21.27
N LEU A 295 -0.29 6.66 21.33
CA LEU A 295 -1.09 5.45 21.55
C LEU A 295 -0.84 4.39 20.45
N LEU A 296 -0.66 4.81 19.21
CA LEU A 296 -0.35 3.89 18.11
C LEU A 296 1.05 3.26 18.22
N ARG A 297 1.97 3.82 19.01
CA ARG A 297 3.30 3.25 19.28
C ARG A 297 3.23 2.11 20.29
N VAL A 298 2.22 2.09 21.17
CA VAL A 298 2.09 1.08 22.23
C VAL A 298 1.73 -0.30 21.65
N PRO A 299 2.51 -1.37 21.92
CA PRO A 299 2.13 -2.74 21.59
C PRO A 299 0.74 -3.09 22.16
N GLY A 300 -0.06 -3.84 21.39
CA GLY A 300 -1.41 -4.21 21.80
C GLY A 300 -2.50 -3.14 21.59
N ILE A 301 -2.13 -1.90 21.25
CA ILE A 301 -3.09 -0.84 20.89
C ILE A 301 -3.10 -0.66 19.36
N GLY A 302 -4.28 -0.92 18.76
CA GLY A 302 -4.52 -0.74 17.34
C GLY A 302 -5.24 0.56 17.02
N VAL A 303 -5.36 0.90 15.75
CA VAL A 303 -6.06 2.11 15.24
C VAL A 303 -7.47 2.24 15.85
N LYS A 304 -8.25 1.14 15.89
CA LYS A 304 -9.59 1.14 16.46
C LYS A 304 -9.58 1.39 17.98
N SER A 305 -8.68 0.71 18.70
CA SER A 305 -8.55 0.86 20.15
C SER A 305 -8.08 2.26 20.54
N ALA A 306 -7.09 2.82 19.82
CA ALA A 306 -6.61 4.18 20.05
C ALA A 306 -7.72 5.23 19.89
N ARG A 307 -8.54 5.14 18.83
CA ARG A 307 -9.70 6.03 18.63
C ARG A 307 -10.73 5.89 19.76
N ARG A 308 -11.03 4.67 20.17
CA ARG A 308 -11.97 4.40 21.28
C ARG A 308 -11.44 4.94 22.61
N ILE A 309 -10.14 4.79 22.91
CA ILE A 309 -9.50 5.37 24.09
C ILE A 309 -9.70 6.89 24.10
N ILE A 310 -9.35 7.59 23.00
CA ILE A 310 -9.48 9.05 22.92
C ILE A 310 -10.94 9.49 23.09
N SER A 311 -11.89 8.75 22.56
CA SER A 311 -13.32 9.06 22.72
C SER A 311 -13.78 8.82 24.17
N ALA A 312 -13.46 7.68 24.76
CA ALA A 312 -13.95 7.28 26.06
C ALA A 312 -13.38 8.14 27.21
N ARG A 313 -12.08 8.48 27.16
CA ARG A 313 -11.42 9.30 28.19
C ARG A 313 -11.93 10.75 28.27
N LYS A 314 -12.70 11.22 27.29
CA LYS A 314 -13.41 12.53 27.37
C LYS A 314 -14.51 12.53 28.45
N HIS A 315 -15.02 11.37 28.80
CA HIS A 315 -16.17 11.22 29.70
C HIS A 315 -15.77 10.68 31.06
N THR A 316 -14.73 9.86 31.12
CA THR A 316 -14.25 9.26 32.39
C THR A 316 -12.79 8.88 32.28
N LYS A 317 -12.06 8.83 33.39
CA LYS A 317 -10.74 8.21 33.42
C LYS A 317 -10.87 6.71 33.15
N LEU A 318 -9.99 6.18 32.34
CA LEU A 318 -9.96 4.77 31.93
C LEU A 318 -9.03 3.99 32.84
N ASP A 319 -9.46 2.81 33.25
CA ASP A 319 -8.66 1.80 33.90
C ASP A 319 -8.34 0.61 32.97
N PHE A 320 -7.58 -0.37 33.46
CA PHE A 320 -7.21 -1.55 32.67
C PHE A 320 -8.41 -2.43 32.30
N SER A 321 -9.48 -2.43 33.09
CA SER A 321 -10.71 -3.18 32.79
C SER A 321 -11.44 -2.56 31.59
N ASP A 322 -11.47 -1.24 31.53
CA ASP A 322 -12.05 -0.49 30.43
C ASP A 322 -11.25 -0.67 29.15
N LEU A 323 -9.91 -0.66 29.24
CA LEU A 323 -9.04 -0.94 28.09
C LEU A 323 -9.31 -2.32 27.47
N LYS A 324 -9.57 -3.33 28.32
CA LYS A 324 -9.95 -4.67 27.83
C LYS A 324 -11.27 -4.65 27.07
N LYS A 325 -12.30 -3.94 27.59
CA LYS A 325 -13.60 -3.77 26.92
C LYS A 325 -13.48 -3.00 25.62
N ILE A 326 -12.59 -2.01 25.56
CA ILE A 326 -12.27 -1.22 24.34
C ILE A 326 -11.62 -2.08 23.27
N GLY A 327 -10.99 -3.20 23.63
CA GLY A 327 -10.33 -4.13 22.70
C GLY A 327 -8.81 -3.90 22.59
N VAL A 328 -8.20 -3.42 23.67
CA VAL A 328 -6.73 -3.41 23.82
C VAL A 328 -6.26 -4.83 24.15
N VAL A 329 -5.21 -5.28 23.49
CA VAL A 329 -4.56 -6.57 23.78
C VAL A 329 -3.65 -6.40 25.00
N LEU A 330 -4.25 -6.53 26.20
CA LEU A 330 -3.55 -6.24 27.46
C LEU A 330 -2.31 -7.12 27.65
N LYS A 331 -2.31 -8.40 27.25
CA LYS A 331 -1.12 -9.27 27.32
C LYS A 331 0.14 -8.60 26.74
N ARG A 332 -0.02 -7.73 25.73
CA ARG A 332 1.09 -6.99 25.10
C ARG A 332 1.26 -5.58 25.64
N ALA A 333 0.15 -4.90 25.96
CA ALA A 333 0.16 -3.49 26.32
C ALA A 333 0.62 -3.21 27.75
N LEU A 334 0.36 -4.12 28.69
CA LEU A 334 0.52 -3.89 30.14
C LEU A 334 1.94 -3.50 30.57
N TYR A 335 2.97 -3.88 29.81
CA TYR A 335 4.37 -3.53 30.06
C TYR A 335 4.75 -2.11 29.62
N PHE A 336 3.89 -1.48 28.85
CA PHE A 336 4.18 -0.22 28.15
C PHE A 336 3.22 0.91 28.51
N ILE A 337 2.27 0.69 29.44
CA ILE A 337 1.23 1.69 29.76
C ILE A 337 1.01 1.86 31.25
N THR A 338 0.52 3.07 31.58
CA THR A 338 -0.08 3.38 32.89
C THR A 338 -1.52 3.84 32.71
N CYS A 339 -2.32 3.63 33.72
CA CYS A 339 -3.64 4.20 33.91
C CYS A 339 -3.64 4.98 35.22
N ASP A 340 -3.86 6.30 35.15
CA ASP A 340 -3.80 7.22 36.28
C ASP A 340 -2.48 7.12 37.07
N GLY A 341 -1.37 7.02 36.33
CA GLY A 341 -0.01 6.93 36.88
C GLY A 341 0.41 5.55 37.38
N HIS A 342 -0.44 4.56 37.31
CA HIS A 342 -0.16 3.22 37.84
C HIS A 342 -0.04 2.18 36.74
N MET A 343 0.96 1.31 36.82
CA MET A 343 1.03 0.08 36.01
C MET A 343 0.10 -0.99 36.58
N MET A 344 -0.39 -1.91 35.71
CA MET A 344 -1.25 -3.01 36.12
C MET A 344 -0.58 -3.94 37.12
N TYR A 345 0.71 -4.16 36.96
CA TYR A 345 1.57 -4.92 37.88
C TYR A 345 2.84 -4.13 38.10
N ASN A 346 3.48 -4.31 39.25
CA ASN A 346 4.80 -3.74 39.52
C ASN A 346 5.85 -4.49 38.67
N THR A 347 5.98 -4.05 37.42
CA THR A 347 6.78 -4.72 36.39
C THR A 347 8.09 -4.01 36.24
N ARG A 348 9.21 -4.75 36.17
CA ARG A 348 10.50 -4.20 35.81
C ARG A 348 10.47 -3.79 34.31
N ILE A 349 10.81 -2.54 34.02
CA ILE A 349 10.95 -2.04 32.65
C ILE A 349 12.37 -2.40 32.18
N ASP A 350 12.51 -3.62 31.70
CA ASP A 350 13.74 -4.22 31.26
C ASP A 350 13.49 -5.03 29.97
N ALA A 351 14.37 -4.87 28.98
CA ALA A 351 14.16 -5.43 27.64
C ALA A 351 14.05 -6.96 27.64
N ASP A 352 14.96 -7.63 28.36
CA ASP A 352 15.00 -9.10 28.40
C ASP A 352 13.80 -9.66 29.16
N TYR A 353 13.46 -9.03 30.30
CA TYR A 353 12.30 -9.44 31.08
C TYR A 353 11.00 -9.32 30.27
N ILE A 354 10.78 -8.16 29.63
CA ILE A 354 9.56 -7.92 28.83
C ILE A 354 9.51 -8.86 27.62
N THR A 355 10.66 -9.11 26.96
CA THR A 355 10.75 -10.04 25.83
C THR A 355 10.29 -11.43 26.24
N ASN A 356 10.83 -11.96 27.34
CA ASN A 356 10.47 -13.28 27.83
C ASN A 356 8.96 -13.37 28.14
N CYS A 357 8.40 -12.35 28.81
CA CYS A 357 6.97 -12.32 29.15
C CYS A 357 6.04 -12.21 27.92
N ILE A 358 6.51 -11.65 26.81
CA ILE A 358 5.68 -11.52 25.58
C ILE A 358 5.75 -12.79 24.73
N VAL A 359 6.88 -13.48 24.74
CA VAL A 359 7.13 -14.70 23.94
C VAL A 359 6.45 -15.90 24.56
N ASP A 360 6.44 -16.01 25.92
CA ASP A 360 5.71 -17.02 26.68
C ASP A 360 4.16 -16.82 26.55
#